data_60b53cb3cab4b8700643a87914396c1f
#
_entry.id   60b53cb3cab4b8700643a87914396c1f
#
_cell.length_a   1.000
_cell.length_b   1.000
_cell.length_c   1.000
_cell.angle_alpha   90.00
_cell.angle_beta   90.00
_cell.angle_gamma   90.00
#
_symmetry.space_group_name_H-M   'P 1'
#
loop_
_entity.id
_entity.type
_entity.pdbx_description
1 polymer ?
#
loop_
_entity_poly.entity_id
_entity_poly.type
_entity_poly.pdbx_seq_one_letter_code
_entity_poly.pdbx_strand_id
1 'polypeptide(L)'
;MFVKKINIWFVSSFFISFLVAIPIFTVFGSFFENTSNYLSILKDTFLYEYIFNSITLLVGVLITTFIIGVGCAYLVSFYNFTGVNFFKWALILSFAVPAYIYAYSLTAFFENYGTAFSILKYVFGNGDYNANIPKFDGMIGAILSISF
;
A
#
# COMPACT_ATOMS: atom_id res chain seq x y z
N MET A 1 -6.77 17.84 50.25
CA MET A 1 -7.06 18.46 48.96
C MET A 1 -5.81 18.26 48.10
N PHE A 2 -5.78 17.18 47.29
CA PHE A 2 -4.61 16.86 46.46
C PHE A 2 -4.68 17.70 45.19
N VAL A 3 -3.90 18.78 45.13
CA VAL A 3 -3.66 19.50 43.86
C VAL A 3 -2.78 18.60 43.00
N LYS A 4 -3.39 17.88 42.06
CA LYS A 4 -2.70 17.05 41.08
C LYS A 4 -1.87 18.00 40.20
N LYS A 5 -0.55 18.03 40.40
CA LYS A 5 0.36 18.79 39.52
C LYS A 5 0.09 18.37 38.08
N ILE A 6 -0.39 19.30 37.26
CA ILE A 6 -0.58 19.06 35.82
C ILE A 6 0.77 18.74 35.23
N ASN A 7 0.92 17.51 34.79
CA ASN A 7 2.17 17.04 34.19
C ASN A 7 2.37 17.71 32.84
N ILE A 8 3.52 18.31 32.59
CA ILE A 8 3.84 18.99 31.34
C ILE A 8 3.65 18.05 30.12
N TRP A 9 3.89 16.76 30.32
CA TRP A 9 3.64 15.72 29.30
C TRP A 9 2.16 15.57 28.95
N PHE A 10 1.27 15.74 29.94
CA PHE A 10 -0.17 15.69 29.70
C PHE A 10 -0.62 16.90 28.88
N VAL A 11 -0.10 18.09 29.17
CA VAL A 11 -0.42 19.30 28.42
C VAL A 11 0.09 19.23 26.99
N SER A 12 1.32 18.78 26.79
CA SER A 12 1.88 18.64 25.45
C SER A 12 1.16 17.56 24.62
N SER A 13 0.82 16.41 25.19
CA SER A 13 0.04 15.37 24.52
C SER A 13 -1.34 15.86 24.13
N PHE A 14 -2.01 16.60 25.03
CA PHE A 14 -3.33 17.18 24.75
C PHE A 14 -3.26 18.20 23.61
N PHE A 15 -2.24 19.07 23.60
CA PHE A 15 -2.04 20.05 22.54
C PHE A 15 -1.78 19.39 21.17
N ILE A 16 -0.92 18.38 21.13
CA ILE A 16 -0.64 17.62 19.90
C ILE A 16 -1.91 16.90 19.42
N SER A 17 -2.64 16.25 20.31
CA SER A 17 -3.90 15.56 19.96
C SER A 17 -4.94 16.54 19.41
N PHE A 18 -5.05 17.72 20.01
CA PHE A 18 -5.96 18.76 19.52
C PHE A 18 -5.57 19.25 18.14
N LEU A 19 -4.27 19.46 17.88
CA LEU A 19 -3.76 19.90 16.58
C LEU A 19 -4.03 18.85 15.49
N VAL A 20 -3.86 17.57 15.79
CA VAL A 20 -4.18 16.46 14.88
C VAL A 20 -5.70 16.31 14.68
N ALA A 21 -6.51 16.68 15.65
CA ALA A 21 -7.96 16.60 15.56
C ALA A 21 -8.58 17.70 14.67
N ILE A 22 -7.92 18.85 14.49
CA ILE A 22 -8.43 19.97 13.68
C ILE A 22 -8.85 19.53 12.27
N PRO A 23 -8.00 18.88 11.43
CA PRO A 23 -8.40 18.47 10.09
C PRO A 23 -9.56 17.47 10.11
N ILE A 24 -9.65 16.61 11.11
CA ILE A 24 -10.75 15.67 11.26
C ILE A 24 -12.06 16.43 11.52
N PHE A 25 -12.06 17.39 12.44
CA PHE A 25 -13.23 18.22 12.73
C PHE A 25 -13.62 19.10 11.54
N THR A 26 -12.67 19.58 10.74
CA THR A 26 -12.96 20.36 9.53
C THR A 26 -13.71 19.49 8.51
N VAL A 27 -13.27 18.25 8.28
CA VAL A 27 -13.97 17.29 7.41
C VAL A 27 -15.37 16.98 7.94
N PHE A 28 -15.52 16.74 9.25
CA PHE A 28 -16.85 16.54 9.85
C PHE A 28 -17.73 17.78 9.73
N GLY A 29 -17.19 18.98 9.91
CA GLY A 29 -17.90 20.24 9.77
C GLY A 29 -18.47 20.45 8.36
N SER A 30 -17.74 20.05 7.34
CA SER A 30 -18.18 20.18 5.95
C SER A 30 -19.41 19.32 5.60
N PHE A 31 -19.73 18.29 6.40
CA PHE A 31 -20.98 17.53 6.22
C PHE A 31 -22.24 18.33 6.59
N PHE A 32 -22.10 19.38 7.39
CA PHE A 32 -23.23 20.24 7.82
C PHE A 32 -23.39 21.46 6.94
N GLU A 33 -22.48 21.72 6.02
CA GLU A 33 -22.63 22.78 5.00
C GLU A 33 -23.54 22.33 3.85
N ASN A 34 -24.18 23.30 3.16
CA ASN A 34 -25.15 23.04 2.10
C ASN A 34 -24.56 22.16 0.99
N THR A 35 -24.93 20.91 1.00
CA THR A 35 -24.39 19.82 0.18
C THR A 35 -24.88 19.87 -1.29
N SER A 36 -25.85 20.74 -1.64
CA SER A 36 -26.45 20.77 -2.95
C SER A 36 -25.45 21.05 -4.10
N ASN A 37 -24.52 21.96 -3.88
CA ASN A 37 -23.48 22.28 -4.89
C ASN A 37 -22.42 21.18 -4.99
N TYR A 38 -22.07 20.52 -3.90
CA TYR A 38 -21.08 19.44 -3.90
C TYR A 38 -21.60 18.18 -4.57
N LEU A 39 -22.90 17.88 -4.41
CA LEU A 39 -23.52 16.72 -5.06
C LEU A 39 -23.61 16.88 -6.58
N SER A 40 -23.79 18.09 -7.11
CA SER A 40 -23.73 18.32 -8.55
C SER A 40 -22.32 18.12 -9.10
N ILE A 41 -21.32 18.68 -8.43
CA ILE A 41 -19.89 18.51 -8.80
C ILE A 41 -19.48 17.03 -8.75
N LEU A 42 -19.95 16.29 -7.74
CA LEU A 42 -19.68 14.86 -7.61
C LEU A 42 -20.33 14.02 -8.72
N LYS A 43 -21.53 14.42 -9.19
CA LYS A 43 -22.19 13.75 -10.31
C LYS A 43 -21.51 14.02 -11.65
N ASP A 44 -20.94 15.20 -11.82
CA ASP A 44 -20.20 15.61 -13.03
C ASP A 44 -18.75 15.10 -13.03
N THR A 45 -18.28 14.61 -11.90
CA THR A 45 -16.94 14.02 -11.75
C THR A 45 -17.04 12.51 -11.93
N PHE A 46 -15.98 11.86 -12.38
CA PHE A 46 -15.86 10.39 -12.56
C PHE A 46 -15.96 9.61 -11.23
N LEU A 47 -16.91 9.99 -10.36
CA LEU A 47 -17.09 9.40 -9.03
C LEU A 47 -17.28 7.88 -9.10
N TYR A 48 -18.02 7.40 -10.09
CA TYR A 48 -18.25 5.98 -10.29
C TYR A 48 -16.93 5.23 -10.59
N GLU A 49 -16.09 5.80 -11.43
CA GLU A 49 -14.79 5.23 -11.76
C GLU A 49 -13.87 5.20 -10.54
N TYR A 50 -13.84 6.27 -9.75
CA TYR A 50 -13.04 6.31 -8.53
C TYR A 50 -13.50 5.27 -7.50
N ILE A 51 -14.81 5.14 -7.28
CA ILE A 51 -15.37 4.14 -6.37
C ILE A 51 -15.04 2.73 -6.88
N PHE A 52 -15.26 2.46 -8.16
CA PHE A 52 -15.00 1.15 -8.76
C PHE A 52 -13.52 0.78 -8.68
N ASN A 53 -12.63 1.71 -9.01
CA ASN A 53 -11.20 1.50 -8.91
C ASN A 53 -10.74 1.27 -7.47
N SER A 54 -11.30 2.01 -6.50
CA SER A 54 -10.99 1.83 -5.08
C SER A 54 -11.44 0.48 -4.56
N ILE A 55 -12.65 0.03 -4.92
CA ILE A 55 -13.16 -1.29 -4.55
C ILE A 55 -12.32 -2.40 -5.20
N THR A 56 -11.99 -2.26 -6.47
CA THR A 56 -11.17 -3.23 -7.20
C THR A 56 -9.78 -3.36 -6.56
N LEU A 57 -9.16 -2.23 -6.22
CA LEU A 57 -7.88 -2.21 -5.53
C LEU A 57 -7.97 -2.87 -4.15
N LEU A 58 -8.98 -2.52 -3.35
CA LEU A 58 -9.20 -3.09 -2.03
C LEU A 58 -9.38 -4.61 -2.08
N VAL A 59 -10.26 -5.09 -2.96
CA VAL A 59 -10.52 -6.53 -3.12
C VAL A 59 -9.28 -7.25 -3.65
N GLY A 60 -8.59 -6.68 -4.62
CA GLY A 60 -7.35 -7.23 -5.18
C GLY A 60 -6.26 -7.37 -4.11
N VAL A 61 -6.01 -6.33 -3.34
CA VAL A 61 -5.04 -6.35 -2.22
C VAL A 61 -5.45 -7.38 -1.17
N LEU A 62 -6.73 -7.41 -0.78
CA LEU A 62 -7.23 -8.37 0.23
C LEU A 62 -6.99 -9.82 -0.19
N ILE A 63 -7.36 -10.17 -1.43
CA ILE A 63 -7.20 -11.54 -1.94
C ILE A 63 -5.72 -11.90 -2.03
N THR A 64 -4.90 -11.03 -2.60
CA THR A 64 -3.47 -11.30 -2.79
C THR A 64 -2.74 -11.43 -1.45
N THR A 65 -2.97 -10.50 -0.53
CA THR A 65 -2.39 -10.55 0.82
C THR A 65 -2.86 -11.78 1.60
N PHE A 66 -4.13 -12.16 1.47
CA PHE A 66 -4.66 -13.36 2.10
C PHE A 66 -3.97 -14.63 1.59
N ILE A 67 -3.87 -14.79 0.28
CA ILE A 67 -3.24 -15.97 -0.35
C ILE A 67 -1.75 -16.05 0.04
N ILE A 68 -1.01 -14.97 -0.12
CA ILE A 68 0.42 -14.94 0.17
C ILE A 68 0.66 -15.05 1.69
N GLY A 69 0.00 -14.22 2.49
CA GLY A 69 0.22 -14.15 3.93
C GLY A 69 -0.18 -15.44 4.65
N VAL A 70 -1.38 -15.97 4.37
CA VAL A 70 -1.83 -17.24 4.96
C VAL A 70 -0.99 -18.40 4.44
N GLY A 71 -0.67 -18.42 3.16
CA GLY A 71 0.17 -19.46 2.56
C GLY A 71 1.57 -19.50 3.18
N CYS A 72 2.24 -18.36 3.28
CA CYS A 72 3.54 -18.26 3.91
C CYS A 72 3.50 -18.59 5.41
N ALA A 73 2.51 -18.07 6.14
CA ALA A 73 2.33 -18.36 7.56
C ALA A 73 2.08 -19.86 7.82
N TYR A 74 1.26 -20.50 6.99
CA TYR A 74 0.98 -21.93 7.06
C TYR A 74 2.25 -22.76 6.84
N LEU A 75 3.01 -22.48 5.78
CA LEU A 75 4.25 -23.19 5.48
C LEU A 75 5.27 -23.09 6.61
N VAL A 76 5.47 -21.89 7.14
CA VAL A 76 6.47 -21.63 8.18
C VAL A 76 6.05 -22.16 9.56
N SER A 77 4.74 -22.28 9.83
CA SER A 77 4.21 -22.75 11.11
C SER A 77 4.07 -24.26 11.18
N PHE A 78 3.68 -24.91 10.09
CA PHE A 78 3.34 -26.33 10.07
C PHE A 78 4.45 -27.23 9.50
N TYR A 79 5.36 -26.67 8.70
CA TYR A 79 6.41 -27.48 8.08
C TYR A 79 7.79 -27.12 8.61
N ASN A 80 8.57 -28.16 8.96
CA ASN A 80 9.98 -28.03 9.28
C ASN A 80 10.82 -28.34 8.04
N PHE A 81 11.39 -27.34 7.42
CA PHE A 81 12.28 -27.47 6.28
C PHE A 81 13.59 -26.73 6.53
N THR A 82 14.63 -27.09 5.78
CA THR A 82 15.93 -26.45 5.89
C THR A 82 15.79 -24.95 5.57
N GLY A 83 16.11 -24.08 6.55
CA GLY A 83 16.01 -22.63 6.40
C GLY A 83 14.72 -21.99 6.96
N VAL A 84 13.82 -22.74 7.60
CA VAL A 84 12.57 -22.20 8.16
C VAL A 84 12.83 -21.00 9.09
N ASN A 85 13.88 -20.99 9.86
CA ASN A 85 14.23 -19.89 10.76
C ASN A 85 14.63 -18.63 9.98
N PHE A 86 15.30 -18.77 8.84
CA PHE A 86 15.60 -17.66 7.94
C PHE A 86 14.31 -17.07 7.37
N PHE A 87 13.39 -17.92 6.88
CA PHE A 87 12.11 -17.46 6.33
C PHE A 87 11.22 -16.75 7.36
N LYS A 88 11.25 -17.18 8.64
CA LYS A 88 10.55 -16.47 9.72
C LYS A 88 11.01 -15.01 9.83
N TRP A 89 12.31 -14.79 9.77
CA TRP A 89 12.88 -13.45 9.82
C TRP A 89 12.66 -12.66 8.54
N ALA A 90 12.78 -13.31 7.39
CA ALA A 90 12.58 -12.68 6.09
C ALA A 90 11.16 -12.16 5.92
N LEU A 91 10.14 -12.90 6.37
CA LEU A 91 8.74 -12.46 6.34
C LEU A 91 8.50 -11.22 7.22
N ILE A 92 9.14 -11.15 8.39
CA ILE A 92 9.04 -9.96 9.25
C ILE A 92 9.75 -8.77 8.58
N LEU A 93 10.88 -9.02 7.92
CA LEU A 93 11.67 -7.98 7.27
C LEU A 93 10.92 -7.31 6.11
N SER A 94 9.98 -8.02 5.45
CA SER A 94 9.14 -7.43 4.42
C SER A 94 8.32 -6.23 4.91
N PHE A 95 7.91 -6.19 6.17
CA PHE A 95 7.24 -5.02 6.77
C PHE A 95 8.15 -3.79 6.95
N ALA A 96 9.47 -3.96 6.89
CA ALA A 96 10.40 -2.85 7.05
C ALA A 96 10.50 -1.99 5.78
N VAL A 97 10.09 -2.51 4.63
CA VAL A 97 10.15 -1.79 3.36
C VAL A 97 8.80 -1.14 3.07
N PRO A 98 8.73 0.20 2.97
CA PRO A 98 7.49 0.89 2.62
C PRO A 98 6.97 0.48 1.23
N ALA A 99 5.64 0.35 1.08
CA ALA A 99 5.01 -0.12 -0.15
C ALA A 99 5.37 0.72 -1.39
N TYR A 100 5.61 2.02 -1.24
CA TYR A 100 6.01 2.88 -2.36
C TYR A 100 7.41 2.54 -2.91
N ILE A 101 8.33 2.03 -2.06
CA ILE A 101 9.66 1.57 -2.51
C ILE A 101 9.51 0.30 -3.34
N TYR A 102 8.63 -0.61 -2.94
CA TYR A 102 8.28 -1.78 -3.75
C TYR A 102 7.67 -1.38 -5.09
N ALA A 103 6.70 -0.47 -5.09
CA ALA A 103 6.08 0.02 -6.31
C ALA A 103 7.12 0.57 -7.28
N TYR A 104 7.96 1.47 -6.81
CA TYR A 104 8.99 2.08 -7.63
C TYR A 104 10.01 1.06 -8.15
N SER A 105 10.46 0.15 -7.29
CA SER A 105 11.44 -0.87 -7.65
C SER A 105 10.90 -1.86 -8.67
N LEU A 106 9.63 -2.31 -8.52
CA LEU A 106 8.98 -3.20 -9.47
C LEU A 106 8.79 -2.51 -10.82
N THR A 107 8.28 -1.29 -10.81
CA THR A 107 8.10 -0.53 -12.06
C THR A 107 9.42 -0.33 -12.78
N ALA A 108 10.48 0.12 -12.10
CA ALA A 108 11.80 0.31 -12.68
C ALA A 108 12.44 -1.00 -13.18
N PHE A 109 12.19 -2.12 -12.48
CA PHE A 109 12.72 -3.42 -12.88
C PHE A 109 12.08 -3.94 -14.17
N PHE A 110 10.75 -3.77 -14.30
CA PHE A 110 9.98 -4.27 -15.44
C PHE A 110 9.69 -3.22 -16.51
N GLU A 111 10.25 -2.01 -16.37
CA GLU A 111 10.13 -0.96 -17.39
C GLU A 111 10.76 -1.38 -18.71
N ASN A 112 10.27 -0.81 -19.81
CA ASN A 112 10.88 -0.98 -21.13
C ASN A 112 12.36 -0.56 -21.08
N TYR A 113 13.24 -1.47 -21.48
CA TYR A 113 14.70 -1.31 -21.35
C TYR A 113 15.24 -1.28 -19.90
N GLY A 114 14.42 -1.70 -18.93
CA GLY A 114 14.82 -1.83 -17.52
C GLY A 114 15.74 -3.01 -17.25
N THR A 115 15.92 -3.32 -15.96
CA THR A 115 16.82 -4.41 -15.53
C THR A 115 16.38 -5.77 -16.05
N ALA A 116 15.06 -6.06 -16.07
CA ALA A 116 14.52 -7.30 -16.60
C ALA A 116 14.86 -7.47 -18.09
N PHE A 117 14.71 -6.41 -18.89
CA PHE A 117 15.09 -6.40 -20.30
C PHE A 117 16.59 -6.68 -20.48
N SER A 118 17.43 -6.05 -19.69
CA SER A 118 18.89 -6.22 -19.74
C SER A 118 19.30 -7.65 -19.43
N ILE A 119 18.66 -8.29 -18.44
CA ILE A 119 18.90 -9.69 -18.08
C ILE A 119 18.48 -10.63 -19.23
N LEU A 120 17.28 -10.43 -19.79
CA LEU A 120 16.80 -11.24 -20.92
C LEU A 120 17.71 -11.11 -22.12
N LYS A 121 18.16 -9.91 -22.45
CA LYS A 121 19.10 -9.66 -23.52
C LYS A 121 20.46 -10.35 -23.30
N TYR A 122 20.93 -10.37 -22.06
CA TYR A 122 22.18 -11.04 -21.70
C TYR A 122 22.08 -12.57 -21.81
N VAL A 123 20.94 -13.16 -21.41
CA VAL A 123 20.73 -14.62 -21.39
C VAL A 123 20.37 -15.17 -22.77
N PHE A 124 19.50 -14.48 -23.51
CA PHE A 124 18.92 -14.98 -24.78
C PHE A 124 19.45 -14.27 -26.02
N GLY A 125 20.37 -13.31 -25.89
CA GLY A 125 20.97 -12.57 -26.98
C GLY A 125 20.18 -11.33 -27.43
N ASN A 126 20.52 -10.79 -28.61
CA ASN A 126 19.97 -9.53 -29.11
C ASN A 126 18.57 -9.71 -29.73
N GLY A 127 17.53 -9.84 -28.91
CA GLY A 127 16.14 -9.84 -29.35
C GLY A 127 15.37 -8.63 -28.77
N ASP A 128 14.22 -8.32 -29.34
CA ASP A 128 13.28 -7.37 -28.73
C ASP A 128 12.34 -8.12 -27.77
N TYR A 129 12.64 -8.05 -26.49
CA TYR A 129 11.91 -8.76 -25.44
C TYR A 129 10.85 -7.89 -24.76
N ASN A 130 10.66 -6.63 -25.18
CA ASN A 130 9.72 -5.70 -24.54
C ASN A 130 8.27 -6.21 -24.55
N ALA A 131 7.87 -6.96 -25.60
CA ALA A 131 6.54 -7.54 -25.69
C ALA A 131 6.30 -8.69 -24.69
N ASN A 132 7.36 -9.34 -24.22
CA ASN A 132 7.28 -10.50 -23.31
C ASN A 132 7.48 -10.14 -21.83
N ILE A 133 7.82 -8.88 -21.54
CA ILE A 133 7.99 -8.41 -20.17
C ILE A 133 6.64 -8.00 -19.62
N PRO A 134 6.17 -8.59 -18.50
CA PRO A 134 4.93 -8.17 -17.87
C PRO A 134 5.06 -6.73 -17.38
N LYS A 135 4.11 -5.88 -17.73
CA LYS A 135 4.06 -4.50 -17.24
C LYS A 135 3.43 -4.47 -15.85
N PHE A 136 4.21 -4.02 -14.89
CA PHE A 136 3.76 -3.80 -13.50
C PHE A 136 3.37 -2.34 -13.30
N ASP A 137 2.52 -1.82 -14.19
CA ASP A 137 1.95 -0.48 -14.12
C ASP A 137 0.44 -0.53 -13.80
N GLY A 138 -0.12 0.61 -13.46
CA GLY A 138 -1.56 0.76 -13.19
C GLY A 138 -2.05 -0.05 -11.97
N MET A 139 -3.26 -0.60 -12.09
CA MET A 139 -3.96 -1.28 -10.98
C MET A 139 -3.24 -2.54 -10.51
N ILE A 140 -2.71 -3.34 -11.42
CA ILE A 140 -2.01 -4.59 -11.09
C ILE A 140 -0.73 -4.30 -10.32
N GLY A 141 0.06 -3.33 -10.78
CA GLY A 141 1.27 -2.89 -10.09
C GLY A 141 0.97 -2.37 -8.68
N ALA A 142 -0.11 -1.58 -8.53
CA ALA A 142 -0.54 -1.08 -7.23
C ALA A 142 -0.96 -2.21 -6.28
N ILE A 143 -1.77 -3.18 -6.75
CA ILE A 143 -2.20 -4.33 -5.94
C ILE A 143 -0.99 -5.12 -5.46
N LEU A 144 -0.07 -5.46 -6.34
CA LEU A 144 1.12 -6.24 -5.97
C LEU A 144 2.01 -5.48 -4.99
N SER A 145 2.27 -4.19 -5.25
CA SER A 145 3.15 -3.39 -4.39
C SER A 145 2.63 -3.19 -2.97
N ILE A 146 1.30 -3.14 -2.79
CA ILE A 146 0.67 -3.00 -1.46
C ILE A 146 0.55 -4.36 -0.77
N SER A 147 0.47 -5.46 -1.55
CA SER A 147 0.26 -6.81 -1.01
C SER A 147 1.56 -7.47 -0.51
N PHE A 148 2.71 -7.01 -0.97
CA PHE A 148 4.04 -7.48 -0.56
C PHE A 148 4.62 -6.64 0.56
#